data_ef5691454288cc6f651a5c557628262f
#
_entry.id   ef5691454288cc6f651a5c557628262f
#
_cell.length_a   1.000
_cell.length_b   1.000
_cell.length_c   1.000
_cell.angle_alpha   90.00
_cell.angle_beta   90.00
_cell.angle_gamma   90.00
#
_symmetry.space_group_name_H-M   'P 1'
#
loop_
_entity.id
_entity.type
_entity.pdbx_description
1 polymer ?
#
loop_
_entity_poly.entity_id
_entity_poly.type
_entity_poly.pdbx_seq_one_letter_code
_entity_poly.pdbx_strand_id
1 'polypeptide(L)'
;MIRTGSKNQKITRQEHLAAKRVCGQAQWIAATNRPDIAYGAMKIATITANSTLEDLMFVNKIVRKIKERNIVLIFERIGKKEDLVFHGLSDAAFKHGEQAIGGYFILLGNKQNNKTLPVSWKSKVLRKVAKNAKEAECIQLNAAVDVTRHAANQASQLMFSNNQLNRKIPVKMYLDNHATLESIASTKQVERRLLRNEIAYLKQMLSDGEISYYHWIQDEEMAADSLTKHKATKDALDEIMNKNTMACVQKKDDKVVYSNGEFKIEGNCLRRKIIPQFKPPRRKKIRKSSIGQLAETKN
;
A
#
# COMPACT_ATOMS: atom_id res chain seq x y z
N MET A 1 -3.62 -35.91 10.86
CA MET A 1 -3.97 -37.18 10.19
C MET A 1 -5.10 -36.87 9.21
N ILE A 2 -4.95 -37.17 7.93
CA ILE A 2 -5.99 -36.95 6.92
C ILE A 2 -6.62 -38.32 6.69
N ARG A 3 -7.93 -38.47 6.92
CA ARG A 3 -8.62 -39.67 6.49
C ARG A 3 -8.70 -39.70 4.96
N THR A 4 -8.65 -40.89 4.38
CA THR A 4 -8.94 -41.09 2.96
C THR A 4 -10.45 -40.99 2.72
N GLY A 5 -10.87 -40.23 1.71
CA GLY A 5 -12.27 -40.01 1.38
C GLY A 5 -12.44 -39.13 0.15
N SER A 6 -13.69 -39.00 -0.32
CA SER A 6 -13.98 -38.05 -1.43
C SER A 6 -13.71 -36.64 -0.99
N LYS A 7 -13.10 -35.83 -1.87
CA LYS A 7 -12.78 -34.41 -1.63
C LYS A 7 -13.99 -33.60 -1.16
N ASN A 8 -15.16 -33.90 -1.68
CA ASN A 8 -16.42 -33.23 -1.35
C ASN A 8 -17.05 -33.67 -0.03
N GLN A 9 -16.48 -34.67 0.67
CA GLN A 9 -17.00 -35.15 1.93
C GLN A 9 -16.86 -34.06 2.99
N LYS A 10 -17.95 -33.84 3.77
CA LYS A 10 -17.89 -32.87 4.89
C LYS A 10 -16.95 -33.37 5.99
N ILE A 11 -16.28 -32.40 6.60
CA ILE A 11 -15.39 -32.64 7.75
C ILE A 11 -16.21 -32.94 9.01
N THR A 12 -15.64 -33.74 9.91
CA THR A 12 -16.23 -34.01 11.22
C THR A 12 -16.05 -32.79 12.15
N ARG A 13 -16.81 -32.77 13.24
CA ARG A 13 -16.66 -31.75 14.29
C ARG A 13 -15.26 -31.71 14.87
N GLN A 14 -14.62 -32.86 15.06
CA GLN A 14 -13.22 -32.92 15.58
C GLN A 14 -12.24 -32.36 14.58
N GLU A 15 -12.36 -32.69 13.29
CA GLU A 15 -11.54 -32.14 12.22
C GLU A 15 -11.70 -30.61 12.09
N HIS A 16 -12.94 -30.11 12.21
CA HIS A 16 -13.22 -28.69 12.22
C HIS A 16 -12.56 -27.99 13.40
N LEU A 17 -12.65 -28.51 14.62
CA LEU A 17 -12.00 -27.92 15.80
C LEU A 17 -10.44 -27.91 15.67
N ALA A 18 -9.87 -29.01 15.15
CA ALA A 18 -8.45 -29.10 14.87
C ALA A 18 -8.01 -28.06 13.82
N ALA A 19 -8.78 -27.92 12.72
CA ALA A 19 -8.51 -26.92 11.69
C ALA A 19 -8.59 -25.49 12.24
N LYS A 20 -9.53 -25.17 13.13
CA LYS A 20 -9.63 -23.86 13.79
C LYS A 20 -8.40 -23.52 14.65
N ARG A 21 -7.88 -24.49 15.40
CA ARG A 21 -6.65 -24.29 16.18
C ARG A 21 -5.45 -23.99 15.26
N VAL A 22 -5.27 -24.78 14.22
CA VAL A 22 -4.21 -24.57 13.22
C VAL A 22 -4.38 -23.22 12.53
N CYS A 23 -5.60 -22.83 12.21
CA CYS A 23 -5.90 -21.53 11.60
C CYS A 23 -5.40 -20.37 12.46
N GLY A 24 -5.70 -20.34 13.76
CA GLY A 24 -5.23 -19.29 14.66
C GLY A 24 -3.70 -19.21 14.74
N GLN A 25 -3.03 -20.37 14.85
CA GLN A 25 -1.55 -20.44 14.83
C GLN A 25 -0.97 -19.96 13.51
N ALA A 26 -1.54 -20.39 12.37
CA ALA A 26 -1.08 -19.96 11.05
C ALA A 26 -1.26 -18.46 10.83
N GLN A 27 -2.37 -17.88 11.29
CA GLN A 27 -2.62 -16.44 11.23
C GLN A 27 -1.59 -15.64 12.06
N TRP A 28 -1.28 -16.12 13.27
CA TRP A 28 -0.27 -15.48 14.10
C TRP A 28 1.10 -15.52 13.44
N ILE A 29 1.55 -16.68 12.96
CA ILE A 29 2.82 -16.86 12.25
C ILE A 29 2.85 -15.99 10.98
N ALA A 30 1.76 -15.98 10.20
CA ALA A 30 1.64 -15.17 9.00
C ALA A 30 1.79 -13.68 9.29
N ALA A 31 1.18 -13.19 10.38
CA ALA A 31 1.19 -11.78 10.73
C ALA A 31 2.52 -11.30 11.33
N THR A 32 3.31 -12.20 11.94
CA THR A 32 4.53 -11.83 12.65
C THR A 32 5.79 -11.93 11.79
N ASN A 33 5.96 -13.02 11.02
CA ASN A 33 7.23 -13.29 10.34
C ASN A 33 7.14 -14.06 9.01
N ARG A 34 5.92 -14.45 8.57
CA ARG A 34 5.73 -15.30 7.38
C ARG A 34 4.72 -14.68 6.39
N PRO A 35 5.09 -13.57 5.71
CA PRO A 35 4.23 -12.98 4.68
C PRO A 35 3.89 -13.96 3.55
N ASP A 36 4.77 -14.90 3.25
CA ASP A 36 4.60 -15.90 2.20
C ASP A 36 3.44 -16.88 2.41
N ILE A 37 2.93 -16.99 3.63
CA ILE A 37 1.75 -17.80 3.95
C ILE A 37 0.50 -16.97 4.26
N ALA A 38 0.57 -15.62 4.20
CA ALA A 38 -0.53 -14.76 4.64
C ALA A 38 -1.84 -15.02 3.87
N TYR A 39 -1.78 -15.20 2.54
CA TYR A 39 -2.93 -15.62 1.75
C TYR A 39 -3.50 -16.97 2.22
N GLY A 40 -2.63 -17.96 2.42
CA GLY A 40 -3.04 -19.28 2.88
C GLY A 40 -3.68 -19.22 4.27
N ALA A 41 -3.12 -18.48 5.19
CA ALA A 41 -3.65 -18.28 6.54
C ALA A 41 -5.01 -17.57 6.52
N MET A 42 -5.19 -16.56 5.65
CA MET A 42 -6.49 -15.92 5.42
C MET A 42 -7.51 -16.91 4.86
N LYS A 43 -7.12 -17.69 3.83
CA LYS A 43 -8.03 -18.67 3.18
C LYS A 43 -8.50 -19.75 4.15
N ILE A 44 -7.61 -20.33 4.97
CA ILE A 44 -8.03 -21.33 5.97
C ILE A 44 -8.87 -20.73 7.11
N ALA A 45 -8.81 -19.42 7.33
CA ALA A 45 -9.67 -18.73 8.31
C ALA A 45 -11.16 -18.75 7.90
N THR A 46 -11.47 -18.97 6.62
CA THR A 46 -12.85 -19.09 6.12
C THR A 46 -13.47 -20.47 6.34
N ILE A 47 -12.73 -21.44 6.90
CA ILE A 47 -13.21 -22.79 7.16
C ILE A 47 -14.33 -22.78 8.20
N THR A 48 -15.45 -23.40 7.85
CA THR A 48 -16.66 -23.55 8.67
C THR A 48 -16.97 -25.04 8.94
N ALA A 49 -17.97 -25.28 9.72
CA ALA A 49 -18.48 -26.66 9.94
C ALA A 49 -18.99 -27.34 8.64
N ASN A 50 -19.32 -26.54 7.61
CA ASN A 50 -19.77 -27.05 6.31
C ASN A 50 -18.65 -27.27 5.31
N SER A 51 -17.38 -27.01 5.69
CA SER A 51 -16.23 -27.24 4.85
C SER A 51 -15.98 -28.71 4.54
N THR A 52 -15.17 -28.95 3.54
CA THR A 52 -14.94 -30.29 2.96
C THR A 52 -13.54 -30.82 3.30
N LEU A 53 -13.30 -32.09 2.95
CA LEU A 53 -11.95 -32.68 3.05
C LEU A 53 -10.94 -31.92 2.17
N GLU A 54 -11.34 -31.33 1.05
CA GLU A 54 -10.47 -30.51 0.22
C GLU A 54 -9.96 -29.27 0.98
N ASP A 55 -10.83 -28.62 1.74
CA ASP A 55 -10.44 -27.50 2.61
C ASP A 55 -9.44 -27.94 3.69
N LEU A 56 -9.68 -29.12 4.29
CA LEU A 56 -8.76 -29.69 5.29
C LEU A 56 -7.40 -30.06 4.68
N MET A 57 -7.38 -30.57 3.43
CA MET A 57 -6.13 -30.81 2.69
C MET A 57 -5.36 -29.51 2.45
N PHE A 58 -6.08 -28.42 2.20
CA PHE A 58 -5.46 -27.12 2.06
C PHE A 58 -4.83 -26.62 3.38
N VAL A 59 -5.50 -26.84 4.53
CA VAL A 59 -4.90 -26.57 5.87
C VAL A 59 -3.59 -27.33 6.01
N ASN A 60 -3.57 -28.62 5.69
CA ASN A 60 -2.34 -29.43 5.79
C ASN A 60 -1.23 -28.95 4.85
N LYS A 61 -1.59 -28.46 3.66
CA LYS A 61 -0.64 -27.84 2.72
C LYS A 61 0.05 -26.61 3.34
N ILE A 62 -0.73 -25.76 4.04
CA ILE A 62 -0.16 -24.58 4.73
C ILE A 62 0.75 -25.02 5.88
N VAL A 63 0.33 -25.99 6.70
CA VAL A 63 1.16 -26.52 7.79
C VAL A 63 2.48 -27.09 7.25
N ARG A 64 2.42 -27.87 6.15
CA ARG A 64 3.60 -28.41 5.50
C ARG A 64 4.54 -27.29 5.05
N LYS A 65 4.02 -26.25 4.37
CA LYS A 65 4.79 -25.09 3.94
C LYS A 65 5.48 -24.37 5.12
N ILE A 66 4.81 -24.26 6.27
CA ILE A 66 5.39 -23.68 7.48
C ILE A 66 6.58 -24.51 7.97
N LYS A 67 6.46 -25.85 7.95
CA LYS A 67 7.48 -26.77 8.44
C LYS A 67 8.69 -26.92 7.50
N GLU A 68 8.43 -26.98 6.19
CA GLU A 68 9.46 -27.26 5.18
C GLU A 68 10.30 -26.01 4.83
N ARG A 69 9.71 -24.82 4.95
CA ARG A 69 10.41 -23.58 4.57
C ARG A 69 10.73 -22.76 5.82
N ASN A 70 11.99 -22.83 6.25
CA ASN A 70 12.48 -21.96 7.32
C ASN A 70 12.82 -20.58 6.73
N ILE A 71 12.00 -19.57 7.05
CA ILE A 71 12.22 -18.19 6.64
C ILE A 71 12.57 -17.36 7.87
N VAL A 72 13.65 -16.61 7.78
CA VAL A 72 14.09 -15.65 8.79
C VAL A 72 14.08 -14.26 8.16
N LEU A 73 13.26 -13.36 8.70
CA LEU A 73 13.33 -11.96 8.31
C LEU A 73 14.54 -11.32 9.00
N ILE A 74 15.42 -10.74 8.21
CA ILE A 74 16.63 -10.09 8.71
C ILE A 74 16.37 -8.57 8.71
N PHE A 75 16.52 -7.94 9.87
CA PHE A 75 16.41 -6.49 10.01
C PHE A 75 17.81 -5.91 10.14
N GLU A 76 18.28 -5.26 9.09
CA GLU A 76 19.59 -4.61 9.05
C GLU A 76 19.44 -3.08 8.96
N ARG A 77 20.52 -2.37 9.25
CA ARG A 77 20.55 -0.93 9.02
C ARG A 77 20.51 -0.63 7.52
N ILE A 78 19.49 0.05 7.05
CA ILE A 78 19.30 0.37 5.62
C ILE A 78 19.85 1.75 5.23
N GLY A 79 20.21 2.61 6.19
CA GLY A 79 20.79 3.92 5.91
C GLY A 79 20.59 4.94 7.03
N LYS A 80 20.73 6.22 6.67
CA LYS A 80 20.48 7.34 7.56
C LYS A 80 18.98 7.61 7.65
N LYS A 81 18.52 8.15 8.79
CA LYS A 81 17.09 8.47 9.00
C LYS A 81 16.54 9.49 8.00
N GLU A 82 17.40 10.36 7.45
CA GLU A 82 17.07 11.37 6.46
C GLU A 82 16.73 10.79 5.09
N ASP A 83 17.28 9.62 4.79
CA ASP A 83 17.12 8.94 3.50
C ASP A 83 15.98 7.90 3.53
N LEU A 84 15.28 7.77 4.65
CA LEU A 84 14.20 6.80 4.77
C LEU A 84 12.98 7.19 3.94
N VAL A 85 12.26 6.18 3.50
CA VAL A 85 11.02 6.29 2.72
C VAL A 85 10.14 5.07 3.01
N PHE A 86 8.84 5.26 3.13
CA PHE A 86 7.89 4.15 3.18
C PHE A 86 7.40 3.78 1.78
N HIS A 87 7.34 2.50 1.51
CA HIS A 87 6.79 1.92 0.29
C HIS A 87 5.56 1.09 0.66
N GLY A 88 4.42 1.38 0.08
CA GLY A 88 3.20 0.60 0.23
C GLY A 88 2.84 -0.05 -1.11
N LEU A 89 2.84 -1.39 -1.18
CA LEU A 89 2.38 -2.16 -2.32
C LEU A 89 0.96 -2.63 -2.04
N SER A 90 0.08 -2.52 -3.04
CA SER A 90 -1.34 -2.87 -2.93
C SER A 90 -1.80 -3.66 -4.14
N ASP A 91 -2.47 -4.77 -3.91
CA ASP A 91 -3.13 -5.60 -4.92
C ASP A 91 -4.50 -6.06 -4.44
N ALA A 92 -5.43 -6.32 -5.36
CA ALA A 92 -6.72 -6.90 -5.07
C ALA A 92 -7.15 -7.93 -6.13
N ALA A 93 -7.39 -9.14 -5.70
CA ALA A 93 -7.99 -10.17 -6.55
C ALA A 93 -9.52 -10.08 -6.52
N PHE A 94 -10.12 -9.91 -7.68
CA PHE A 94 -11.57 -9.89 -7.90
C PHE A 94 -11.99 -11.07 -8.74
N LYS A 95 -13.03 -11.78 -8.28
CA LYS A 95 -13.68 -12.80 -9.07
C LYS A 95 -15.20 -12.60 -8.96
N HIS A 96 -15.88 -12.65 -10.10
CA HIS A 96 -17.32 -12.44 -10.15
C HIS A 96 -18.05 -13.48 -9.30
N GLY A 97 -19.00 -13.03 -8.47
CA GLY A 97 -19.76 -13.91 -7.56
C GLY A 97 -19.04 -14.30 -6.28
N GLU A 98 -17.78 -13.92 -6.10
CA GLU A 98 -17.01 -14.14 -4.86
C GLU A 98 -16.66 -12.79 -4.18
N GLN A 99 -16.33 -12.88 -2.89
CA GLN A 99 -15.80 -11.70 -2.19
C GLN A 99 -14.38 -11.41 -2.67
N ALA A 100 -14.08 -10.15 -2.97
CA ALA A 100 -12.76 -9.75 -3.38
C ALA A 100 -11.76 -9.89 -2.22
N ILE A 101 -10.52 -10.25 -2.54
CA ILE A 101 -9.42 -10.39 -1.60
C ILE A 101 -8.46 -9.24 -1.83
N GLY A 102 -8.13 -8.51 -0.77
CA GLY A 102 -7.13 -7.45 -0.82
C GLY A 102 -5.86 -7.83 -0.06
N GLY A 103 -4.73 -7.38 -0.58
CA GLY A 103 -3.41 -7.54 0.03
C GLY A 103 -2.64 -6.24 0.04
N TYR A 104 -1.87 -6.00 1.09
CA TYR A 104 -0.88 -4.95 1.10
C TYR A 104 0.44 -5.44 1.71
N PHE A 105 1.52 -4.85 1.25
CA PHE A 105 2.86 -5.06 1.78
C PHE A 105 3.55 -3.71 2.00
N ILE A 106 3.88 -3.40 3.26
CA ILE A 106 4.46 -2.13 3.65
C ILE A 106 5.93 -2.33 4.00
N LEU A 107 6.79 -1.54 3.38
CA LEU A 107 8.23 -1.60 3.53
C LEU A 107 8.78 -0.26 4.01
N LEU A 108 9.78 -0.30 4.86
CA LEU A 108 10.66 0.83 5.12
C LEU A 108 11.87 0.69 4.19
N GLY A 109 12.10 1.67 3.35
CA GLY A 109 13.18 1.69 2.36
C GLY A 109 14.12 2.87 2.52
N ASN A 110 15.13 2.91 1.66
CA ASN A 110 16.07 4.00 1.55
C ASN A 110 15.97 4.64 0.15
N LYS A 111 16.05 5.98 0.09
CA LYS A 111 15.94 6.75 -1.18
C LYS A 111 17.17 6.61 -2.08
N GLN A 112 18.32 6.24 -1.51
CA GLN A 112 19.61 6.21 -2.22
C GLN A 112 19.94 4.83 -2.80
N ASN A 113 19.26 3.78 -2.32
CA ASN A 113 19.46 2.40 -2.75
C ASN A 113 18.13 1.65 -2.77
N ASN A 114 18.14 0.39 -3.20
CA ASN A 114 16.96 -0.46 -3.23
C ASN A 114 16.72 -1.29 -1.96
N LYS A 115 17.47 -1.01 -0.89
CA LYS A 115 17.30 -1.71 0.38
C LYS A 115 15.96 -1.38 1.02
N THR A 116 15.28 -2.42 1.47
CA THR A 116 13.97 -2.33 2.11
C THR A 116 13.85 -3.32 3.26
N LEU A 117 13.03 -2.98 4.25
CA LEU A 117 12.69 -3.86 5.37
C LEU A 117 11.18 -4.04 5.43
N PRO A 118 10.67 -5.26 5.58
CA PRO A 118 9.24 -5.50 5.78
C PRO A 118 8.79 -4.92 7.13
N VAL A 119 7.73 -4.12 7.10
CA VAL A 119 7.16 -3.47 8.29
C VAL A 119 5.79 -4.05 8.63
N SER A 120 4.93 -4.20 7.62
CA SER A 120 3.57 -4.72 7.81
C SER A 120 3.06 -5.33 6.51
N TRP A 121 2.28 -6.39 6.63
CA TRP A 121 1.61 -7.03 5.50
C TRP A 121 0.30 -7.65 5.95
N LYS A 122 -0.63 -7.77 5.01
CA LYS A 122 -1.91 -8.40 5.31
C LYS A 122 -2.57 -8.94 4.04
N SER A 123 -3.19 -10.10 4.19
CA SER A 123 -4.18 -10.63 3.26
C SER A 123 -5.53 -10.63 3.96
N LYS A 124 -6.57 -10.11 3.31
CA LYS A 124 -7.92 -10.03 3.89
C LYS A 124 -9.00 -10.11 2.83
N VAL A 125 -10.17 -10.62 3.21
CA VAL A 125 -11.39 -10.48 2.42
C VAL A 125 -11.86 -9.02 2.54
N LEU A 126 -12.17 -8.38 1.42
CA LEU A 126 -12.70 -7.01 1.41
C LEU A 126 -14.13 -7.01 1.96
N ARG A 127 -14.39 -6.11 2.92
CA ARG A 127 -15.74 -5.98 3.51
C ARG A 127 -16.69 -5.21 2.59
N LYS A 128 -16.16 -4.27 1.80
CA LYS A 128 -16.93 -3.52 0.81
C LYS A 128 -17.11 -4.39 -0.43
N VAL A 129 -18.33 -4.44 -0.96
CA VAL A 129 -18.63 -5.19 -2.18
C VAL A 129 -18.10 -4.43 -3.39
N ALA A 130 -17.12 -5.00 -4.06
CA ALA A 130 -16.64 -4.51 -5.35
C ALA A 130 -17.45 -5.13 -6.49
N LYS A 131 -17.75 -4.37 -7.54
CA LYS A 131 -18.47 -4.86 -8.74
C LYS A 131 -17.52 -5.29 -9.87
N ASN A 132 -16.26 -4.85 -9.80
CA ASN A 132 -15.22 -5.16 -10.79
C ASN A 132 -13.84 -5.06 -10.15
N ALA A 133 -12.81 -5.50 -10.87
CA ALA A 133 -11.43 -5.50 -10.41
C ALA A 133 -10.95 -4.10 -10.02
N LYS A 134 -11.17 -3.08 -10.86
CA LYS A 134 -10.77 -1.70 -10.59
C LYS A 134 -11.32 -1.16 -9.26
N GLU A 135 -12.56 -1.50 -8.94
CA GLU A 135 -13.17 -1.06 -7.68
C GLU A 135 -12.56 -1.79 -6.48
N ALA A 136 -12.27 -3.09 -6.62
CA ALA A 136 -11.55 -3.84 -5.60
C ALA A 136 -10.17 -3.25 -5.35
N GLU A 137 -9.44 -2.90 -6.43
CA GLU A 137 -8.15 -2.24 -6.38
C GLU A 137 -8.21 -0.89 -5.64
N CYS A 138 -9.16 -0.02 -5.98
CA CYS A 138 -9.32 1.27 -5.32
C CYS A 138 -9.62 1.12 -3.82
N ILE A 139 -10.49 0.18 -3.45
CA ILE A 139 -10.84 -0.10 -2.05
C ILE A 139 -9.60 -0.57 -1.27
N GLN A 140 -8.83 -1.48 -1.88
CA GLN A 140 -7.64 -2.02 -1.24
C GLN A 140 -6.50 -1.00 -1.18
N LEU A 141 -6.31 -0.21 -2.22
CA LEU A 141 -5.31 0.85 -2.27
C LEU A 141 -5.55 1.88 -1.15
N ASN A 142 -6.80 2.30 -0.92
CA ASN A 142 -7.15 3.19 0.19
C ASN A 142 -6.74 2.59 1.54
N ALA A 143 -7.05 1.32 1.76
CA ALA A 143 -6.65 0.64 3.00
C ALA A 143 -5.12 0.54 3.15
N ALA A 144 -4.38 0.34 2.06
CA ALA A 144 -2.93 0.31 2.05
C ALA A 144 -2.33 1.70 2.33
N VAL A 145 -2.91 2.76 1.73
CA VAL A 145 -2.54 4.17 1.98
C VAL A 145 -2.66 4.51 3.46
N ASP A 146 -3.79 4.18 4.08
CA ASP A 146 -4.02 4.46 5.51
C ASP A 146 -2.97 3.81 6.40
N VAL A 147 -2.70 2.52 6.19
CA VAL A 147 -1.71 1.77 6.99
C VAL A 147 -0.30 2.29 6.76
N THR A 148 0.07 2.57 5.51
CA THR A 148 1.42 3.06 5.18
C THR A 148 1.67 4.44 5.77
N ARG A 149 0.70 5.35 5.63
CA ARG A 149 0.74 6.69 6.20
C ARG A 149 0.82 6.66 7.73
N HIS A 150 0.03 5.80 8.37
CA HIS A 150 0.06 5.63 9.82
C HIS A 150 1.44 5.15 10.29
N ALA A 151 2.02 4.14 9.66
CA ALA A 151 3.36 3.65 9.95
C ALA A 151 4.43 4.74 9.75
N ALA A 152 4.35 5.50 8.66
CA ALA A 152 5.28 6.60 8.37
C ALA A 152 5.18 7.73 9.41
N ASN A 153 3.98 8.09 9.86
CA ASN A 153 3.77 9.09 10.89
C ASN A 153 4.33 8.63 12.25
N GLN A 154 4.06 7.39 12.66
CA GLN A 154 4.61 6.82 13.90
C GLN A 154 6.15 6.79 13.86
N ALA A 155 6.74 6.30 12.76
CA ALA A 155 8.18 6.27 12.60
C ALA A 155 8.79 7.68 12.61
N SER A 156 8.12 8.66 11.98
CA SER A 156 8.56 10.05 11.99
C SER A 156 8.61 10.63 13.39
N GLN A 157 7.57 10.39 14.21
CA GLN A 157 7.53 10.83 15.61
C GLN A 157 8.63 10.19 16.46
N LEU A 158 8.93 8.91 16.22
CA LEU A 158 9.97 8.20 16.96
C LEU A 158 11.39 8.62 16.56
N MET A 159 11.62 8.93 15.27
CA MET A 159 12.96 9.17 14.73
C MET A 159 13.38 10.65 14.75
N PHE A 160 12.42 11.59 14.70
CA PHE A 160 12.71 13.01 14.68
C PHE A 160 12.32 13.65 16.02
N SER A 161 13.24 14.42 16.60
CA SER A 161 13.03 15.13 17.87
C SER A 161 11.99 16.25 17.74
N ASN A 162 11.49 16.75 18.87
CA ASN A 162 10.48 17.81 18.91
C ASN A 162 10.85 19.07 18.10
N ASN A 163 12.13 19.37 17.93
CA ASN A 163 12.60 20.48 17.09
C ASN A 163 12.50 20.23 15.57
N GLN A 164 12.13 19.01 15.17
CA GLN A 164 11.96 18.58 13.78
C GLN A 164 10.58 17.96 13.50
N LEU A 165 9.57 18.31 14.31
CA LEU A 165 8.19 17.76 14.23
C LEU A 165 7.53 17.87 12.86
N ASN A 166 7.98 18.82 12.02
CA ASN A 166 7.46 18.99 10.65
C ASN A 166 8.12 18.04 9.63
N ARG A 167 9.11 17.24 10.04
CA ARG A 167 9.80 16.33 9.14
C ARG A 167 9.05 14.98 9.09
N LYS A 168 8.43 14.73 7.96
CA LYS A 168 7.73 13.46 7.69
C LYS A 168 8.60 12.56 6.82
N ILE A 169 8.59 11.26 7.10
CA ILE A 169 9.15 10.25 6.20
C ILE A 169 8.22 10.14 4.98
N PRO A 170 8.72 10.33 3.75
CA PRO A 170 7.89 10.28 2.56
C PRO A 170 7.24 8.90 2.37
N VAL A 171 6.05 8.90 1.80
CA VAL A 171 5.30 7.68 1.46
C VAL A 171 5.16 7.56 -0.05
N LYS A 172 5.45 6.38 -0.59
CA LYS A 172 5.29 6.02 -1.99
C LYS A 172 4.36 4.81 -2.09
N MET A 173 3.38 4.86 -2.98
CA MET A 173 2.43 3.77 -3.17
C MET A 173 2.59 3.13 -4.53
N TYR A 174 2.48 1.81 -4.59
CA TYR A 174 2.66 1.00 -5.80
C TYR A 174 1.40 0.18 -6.06
N LEU A 175 1.01 0.12 -7.33
CA LEU A 175 -0.15 -0.63 -7.83
C LEU A 175 0.15 -1.17 -9.23
N ASP A 176 -0.49 -2.27 -9.62
CA ASP A 176 -0.38 -2.91 -10.93
C ASP A 176 -1.54 -2.58 -11.87
N ASN A 177 -2.59 -1.92 -11.37
CA ASN A 177 -3.75 -1.54 -12.17
C ASN A 177 -3.62 -0.12 -12.75
N HIS A 178 -3.18 -0.03 -14.01
CA HIS A 178 -3.00 1.25 -14.72
C HIS A 178 -4.30 2.06 -14.82
N ALA A 179 -5.46 1.40 -15.00
CA ALA A 179 -6.76 2.08 -15.06
C ALA A 179 -7.15 2.76 -13.74
N THR A 180 -6.66 2.25 -12.60
CA THR A 180 -6.80 2.92 -11.30
C THR A 180 -5.95 4.18 -11.25
N LEU A 181 -4.69 4.13 -11.70
CA LEU A 181 -3.79 5.29 -11.77
C LEU A 181 -4.39 6.40 -12.65
N GLU A 182 -4.87 6.06 -13.86
CA GLU A 182 -5.53 7.00 -14.76
C GLU A 182 -6.78 7.64 -14.14
N SER A 183 -7.54 6.88 -13.37
CA SER A 183 -8.73 7.39 -12.69
C SER A 183 -8.39 8.39 -11.57
N ILE A 184 -7.30 8.17 -10.87
CA ILE A 184 -6.79 9.14 -9.89
C ILE A 184 -6.29 10.40 -10.62
N ALA A 185 -5.65 10.28 -11.78
CA ALA A 185 -5.19 11.42 -12.57
C ALA A 185 -6.33 12.21 -13.24
N SER A 186 -7.43 11.54 -13.60
CA SER A 186 -8.51 12.10 -14.41
C SER A 186 -9.29 13.19 -13.67
N THR A 187 -9.68 14.26 -14.39
CA THR A 187 -10.65 15.27 -13.92
C THR A 187 -12.10 14.82 -14.09
N LYS A 188 -12.35 13.78 -14.89
CA LYS A 188 -13.69 13.28 -15.14
C LYS A 188 -14.29 12.70 -13.85
N GLN A 189 -15.55 13.03 -13.61
CA GLN A 189 -16.27 12.49 -12.48
C GLN A 189 -16.63 11.01 -12.72
N VAL A 190 -16.37 10.18 -11.72
CA VAL A 190 -16.76 8.77 -11.75
C VAL A 190 -18.25 8.66 -11.41
N GLU A 191 -19.02 7.98 -12.23
CA GLU A 191 -20.48 7.84 -12.05
C GLU A 191 -20.85 7.13 -10.74
N ARG A 192 -20.19 6.00 -10.46
CA ARG A 192 -20.50 5.21 -9.28
C ARG A 192 -20.01 5.87 -7.99
N ARG A 193 -20.94 6.15 -7.07
CA ARG A 193 -20.69 6.86 -5.81
C ARG A 193 -19.56 6.25 -4.97
N LEU A 194 -19.55 4.90 -4.81
CA LEU A 194 -18.52 4.23 -4.01
C LEU A 194 -17.12 4.50 -4.60
N LEU A 195 -16.95 4.20 -5.89
CA LEU A 195 -15.66 4.41 -6.57
C LEU A 195 -15.26 5.88 -6.59
N ARG A 196 -16.23 6.80 -6.70
CA ARG A 196 -15.98 8.25 -6.61
C ARG A 196 -15.35 8.66 -5.29
N ASN A 197 -15.88 8.15 -4.17
CA ASN A 197 -15.36 8.45 -2.85
C ASN A 197 -13.96 7.87 -2.64
N GLU A 198 -13.72 6.63 -3.10
CA GLU A 198 -12.40 6.00 -3.02
C GLU A 198 -11.34 6.79 -3.81
N ILE A 199 -11.68 7.19 -5.05
CA ILE A 199 -10.77 7.99 -5.88
C ILE A 199 -10.58 9.41 -5.32
N ALA A 200 -11.62 10.04 -4.80
CA ALA A 200 -11.52 11.37 -4.19
C ALA A 200 -10.55 11.37 -3.00
N TYR A 201 -10.62 10.33 -2.17
CA TYR A 201 -9.69 10.15 -1.06
C TYR A 201 -8.23 10.01 -1.53
N LEU A 202 -7.98 9.16 -2.54
CA LEU A 202 -6.63 8.97 -3.10
C LEU A 202 -6.06 10.27 -3.68
N LYS A 203 -6.90 11.07 -4.37
CA LYS A 203 -6.53 12.40 -4.86
C LYS A 203 -6.16 13.35 -3.73
N GLN A 204 -7.00 13.38 -2.69
CA GLN A 204 -6.76 14.23 -1.53
C GLN A 204 -5.42 13.89 -0.85
N MET A 205 -5.11 12.61 -0.64
CA MET A 205 -3.83 12.19 -0.04
C MET A 205 -2.62 12.66 -0.85
N LEU A 206 -2.74 12.68 -2.18
CA LEU A 206 -1.69 13.21 -3.06
C LEU A 206 -1.63 14.74 -3.01
N SER A 207 -2.78 15.43 -3.02
CA SER A 207 -2.88 16.90 -2.92
C SER A 207 -2.33 17.43 -1.61
N ASP A 208 -2.63 16.77 -0.51
CA ASP A 208 -2.19 17.15 0.83
C ASP A 208 -0.70 16.84 1.08
N GLY A 209 -0.04 16.14 0.13
CA GLY A 209 1.34 15.71 0.24
C GLY A 209 1.57 14.59 1.26
N GLU A 210 0.50 13.93 1.72
CA GLU A 210 0.57 12.75 2.59
C GLU A 210 1.16 11.54 1.84
N ILE A 211 0.91 11.47 0.53
CA ILE A 211 1.53 10.54 -0.42
C ILE A 211 2.37 11.33 -1.42
N SER A 212 3.63 10.93 -1.61
CA SER A 212 4.55 11.59 -2.55
C SER A 212 4.19 11.30 -4.00
N TYR A 213 3.82 10.06 -4.29
CA TYR A 213 3.32 9.63 -5.60
C TYR A 213 2.69 8.23 -5.54
N TYR A 214 1.88 7.94 -6.55
CA TYR A 214 1.43 6.60 -6.91
C TYR A 214 2.24 6.14 -8.12
N HIS A 215 2.71 4.90 -8.09
CA HIS A 215 3.56 4.31 -9.12
C HIS A 215 2.92 3.01 -9.63
N TRP A 216 2.77 2.91 -10.94
CA TRP A 216 2.37 1.66 -11.57
C TRP A 216 3.62 0.77 -11.75
N ILE A 217 3.50 -0.50 -11.39
CA ILE A 217 4.53 -1.54 -11.57
C ILE A 217 3.94 -2.73 -12.29
N GLN A 218 4.80 -3.56 -12.88
CA GLN A 218 4.40 -4.80 -13.53
C GLN A 218 4.01 -5.85 -12.50
N ASP A 219 3.13 -6.79 -12.89
CA ASP A 219 2.63 -7.87 -12.04
C ASP A 219 3.77 -8.69 -11.41
N GLU A 220 4.86 -8.93 -12.17
CA GLU A 220 6.02 -9.68 -11.71
C GLU A 220 6.77 -8.99 -10.56
N GLU A 221 6.66 -7.68 -10.44
CA GLU A 221 7.27 -6.86 -9.40
C GLU A 221 6.35 -6.62 -8.22
N MET A 222 5.06 -6.99 -8.34
CA MET A 222 4.04 -6.77 -7.32
C MET A 222 4.11 -7.86 -6.23
N ALA A 223 4.90 -7.63 -5.19
CA ALA A 223 5.00 -8.58 -4.06
C ALA A 223 3.64 -8.80 -3.36
N ALA A 224 2.73 -7.81 -3.39
CA ALA A 224 1.39 -7.93 -2.80
C ALA A 224 0.50 -8.95 -3.52
N ASP A 225 0.80 -9.31 -4.78
CA ASP A 225 0.12 -10.36 -5.53
C ASP A 225 0.13 -11.71 -4.80
N SER A 226 1.24 -12.02 -4.15
CA SER A 226 1.38 -13.21 -3.30
C SER A 226 0.45 -13.23 -2.09
N LEU A 227 -0.13 -12.09 -1.74
CA LEU A 227 -1.07 -11.94 -0.62
C LEU A 227 -2.54 -12.04 -1.07
N THR A 228 -2.81 -12.07 -2.38
CA THR A 228 -4.16 -12.08 -2.94
C THR A 228 -4.45 -13.30 -3.80
N LYS A 229 -3.43 -13.94 -4.37
CA LYS A 229 -3.57 -15.05 -5.33
C LYS A 229 -2.80 -16.29 -4.87
N HIS A 230 -3.38 -17.48 -5.11
CA HIS A 230 -2.74 -18.75 -4.73
C HIS A 230 -1.55 -19.11 -5.63
N LYS A 231 -1.60 -18.72 -6.90
CA LYS A 231 -0.60 -19.05 -7.92
C LYS A 231 0.23 -17.84 -8.36
N ALA A 232 0.25 -16.77 -7.56
CA ALA A 232 1.10 -15.63 -7.84
C ALA A 232 2.57 -16.03 -7.93
N THR A 233 3.31 -15.37 -8.80
CA THR A 233 4.78 -15.42 -8.78
C THR A 233 5.26 -14.93 -7.43
N LYS A 234 6.25 -15.59 -6.86
CA LYS A 234 6.75 -15.24 -5.52
C LYS A 234 8.09 -14.52 -5.56
N ASP A 235 8.62 -14.32 -6.76
CA ASP A 235 9.97 -13.84 -6.94
C ASP A 235 10.17 -12.47 -6.29
N ALA A 236 9.24 -11.54 -6.48
CA ALA A 236 9.28 -10.22 -5.85
C ALA A 236 9.19 -10.29 -4.31
N LEU A 237 8.30 -11.15 -3.78
CA LEU A 237 8.19 -11.35 -2.33
C LEU A 237 9.44 -12.03 -1.76
N ASP A 238 9.94 -13.05 -2.44
CA ASP A 238 11.13 -13.81 -2.03
C ASP A 238 12.39 -12.92 -2.08
N GLU A 239 12.50 -12.02 -3.03
CA GLU A 239 13.57 -11.03 -3.10
C GLU A 239 13.54 -10.08 -1.89
N ILE A 240 12.39 -9.55 -1.54
CA ILE A 240 12.23 -8.69 -0.37
C ILE A 240 12.56 -9.46 0.91
N MET A 241 12.06 -10.69 1.06
CA MET A 241 12.22 -11.47 2.29
C MET A 241 13.65 -11.99 2.49
N ASN A 242 14.35 -12.37 1.42
CA ASN A 242 15.66 -13.02 1.50
C ASN A 242 16.83 -12.05 1.28
N LYS A 243 16.62 -10.95 0.53
CA LYS A 243 17.69 -10.03 0.14
C LYS A 243 17.48 -8.62 0.69
N ASN A 244 16.34 -8.32 1.31
CA ASN A 244 15.98 -6.97 1.74
C ASN A 244 16.07 -5.94 0.60
N THR A 245 15.68 -6.32 -0.62
CA THR A 245 15.73 -5.46 -1.80
C THR A 245 14.38 -5.42 -2.52
N MET A 246 14.11 -4.33 -3.20
CA MET A 246 12.93 -4.14 -4.03
C MET A 246 13.35 -3.60 -5.40
N ALA A 247 13.19 -4.38 -6.45
CA ALA A 247 13.70 -4.08 -7.80
C ALA A 247 13.08 -2.82 -8.42
N CYS A 248 11.78 -2.59 -8.23
CA CYS A 248 11.07 -1.47 -8.85
C CYS A 248 11.49 -0.07 -8.33
N VAL A 249 12.25 0.02 -7.23
CA VAL A 249 12.72 1.32 -6.70
C VAL A 249 13.72 2.00 -7.63
N GLN A 250 14.46 1.26 -8.44
CA GLN A 250 15.56 1.80 -9.27
C GLN A 250 15.17 2.17 -10.69
N LYS A 251 13.98 1.77 -11.16
CA LYS A 251 13.56 2.09 -12.53
C LYS A 251 13.28 3.58 -12.67
N LYS A 252 14.09 4.27 -13.49
CA LYS A 252 13.80 5.62 -13.95
C LYS A 252 12.76 5.55 -15.04
N ASP A 253 11.63 6.21 -14.82
CA ASP A 253 10.58 6.33 -15.83
C ASP A 253 10.90 7.47 -16.79
N ASP A 254 11.19 7.14 -18.03
CA ASP A 254 11.68 8.10 -19.05
C ASP A 254 10.59 8.74 -19.92
N LYS A 255 9.30 8.51 -19.67
CA LYS A 255 8.24 9.05 -20.53
C LYS A 255 7.16 9.78 -19.78
N VAL A 256 6.99 11.08 -20.08
CA VAL A 256 5.82 11.89 -19.72
C VAL A 256 4.66 11.47 -20.61
N VAL A 257 3.54 11.09 -20.04
CA VAL A 257 2.40 10.63 -20.82
C VAL A 257 1.17 11.51 -20.67
N TYR A 258 0.84 12.01 -19.47
CA TYR A 258 -0.37 12.81 -19.28
C TYR A 258 -0.19 13.89 -18.23
N SER A 259 -0.74 15.05 -18.49
CA SER A 259 -0.86 16.12 -17.50
C SER A 259 -2.29 16.64 -17.51
N ASN A 260 -2.94 16.58 -16.36
CA ASN A 260 -4.32 16.98 -16.22
C ASN A 260 -4.47 17.84 -14.96
N GLY A 261 -4.86 19.10 -15.11
CA GLY A 261 -5.09 19.99 -13.99
C GLY A 261 -3.95 20.00 -12.96
N GLU A 262 -4.25 19.56 -11.74
CA GLU A 262 -3.37 19.55 -10.58
C GLU A 262 -2.34 18.39 -10.59
N PHE A 263 -2.61 17.31 -11.32
CA PHE A 263 -1.78 16.11 -11.33
C PHE A 263 -1.13 15.88 -12.69
N LYS A 264 0.01 15.19 -12.70
CA LYS A 264 0.71 14.74 -13.89
C LYS A 264 1.14 13.28 -13.74
N ILE A 265 1.05 12.53 -14.83
CA ILE A 265 1.67 11.22 -14.95
C ILE A 265 2.98 11.41 -15.74
N GLU A 266 4.09 11.04 -15.13
CA GLU A 266 5.41 11.00 -15.76
C GLU A 266 5.90 9.57 -15.72
N GLY A 267 6.03 8.95 -16.91
CA GLY A 267 6.26 7.51 -16.99
C GLY A 267 5.16 6.76 -16.25
N ASN A 268 5.54 5.97 -15.27
CA ASN A 268 4.63 5.16 -14.43
C ASN A 268 4.21 5.86 -13.13
N CYS A 269 4.64 7.11 -12.90
CA CYS A 269 4.39 7.83 -11.65
C CYS A 269 3.33 8.91 -11.80
N LEU A 270 2.33 8.90 -10.93
CA LEU A 270 1.37 9.98 -10.74
C LEU A 270 1.81 10.87 -9.58
N ARG A 271 2.03 12.15 -9.86
CA ARG A 271 2.47 13.17 -8.89
C ARG A 271 1.60 14.41 -8.95
N ARG A 272 1.58 15.18 -7.86
CA ARG A 272 1.06 16.54 -7.86
C ARG A 272 2.00 17.44 -8.67
N LYS A 273 1.44 18.31 -9.51
CA LYS A 273 2.21 19.36 -10.17
C LYS A 273 2.74 20.34 -9.12
N ILE A 274 4.02 20.65 -9.18
CA ILE A 274 4.56 21.77 -8.41
C ILE A 274 4.12 23.05 -9.15
N ILE A 275 3.02 23.66 -8.71
CA ILE A 275 2.63 24.98 -9.16
C ILE A 275 3.62 25.94 -8.49
N PRO A 276 4.45 26.70 -9.23
CA PRO A 276 5.30 27.71 -8.62
C PRO A 276 4.43 28.62 -7.77
N GLN A 277 4.70 28.70 -6.47
CA GLN A 277 3.98 29.63 -5.62
C GLN A 277 4.11 31.01 -6.25
N PHE A 278 2.98 31.59 -6.62
CA PHE A 278 2.91 32.96 -7.12
C PHE A 278 3.58 33.83 -6.06
N LYS A 279 4.80 34.32 -6.34
CA LYS A 279 5.41 35.33 -5.47
C LYS A 279 4.42 36.49 -5.44
N PRO A 280 3.86 36.85 -4.28
CA PRO A 280 2.96 37.99 -4.25
C PRO A 280 3.70 39.19 -4.85
N PRO A 281 3.05 40.01 -5.67
CA PRO A 281 3.70 41.15 -6.30
C PRO A 281 4.39 41.96 -5.20
N ARG A 282 5.69 42.22 -5.36
CA ARG A 282 6.44 43.06 -4.42
C ARG A 282 5.64 44.34 -4.21
N ARG A 283 5.12 44.58 -3.02
CA ARG A 283 4.48 45.84 -2.65
C ARG A 283 5.48 46.94 -3.04
N LYS A 284 5.10 47.74 -4.05
CA LYS A 284 5.84 48.95 -4.40
C LYS A 284 5.91 49.79 -3.11
N LYS A 285 7.11 50.07 -2.60
CA LYS A 285 7.30 51.01 -1.54
C LYS A 285 6.69 52.32 -2.01
N ILE A 286 5.56 52.71 -1.44
CA ILE A 286 5.00 54.05 -1.62
C ILE A 286 6.07 54.98 -1.05
N ARG A 287 6.76 55.72 -1.94
CA ARG A 287 7.61 56.83 -1.54
C ARG A 287 6.71 57.79 -0.78
N LYS A 288 6.96 58.00 0.51
CA LYS A 288 6.40 59.13 1.25
C LYS A 288 6.93 60.37 0.52
N SER A 289 6.08 60.97 -0.28
CA SER A 289 6.29 62.33 -0.77
C SER A 289 6.27 63.26 0.44
N SER A 290 7.32 63.99 0.65
CA SER A 290 7.49 65.14 1.49
C SER A 290 6.26 66.05 1.32
N ILE A 291 5.36 66.11 2.31
CA ILE A 291 4.46 67.24 2.48
C ILE A 291 5.23 68.24 3.33
N GLY A 292 5.51 69.33 2.66
CA GLY A 292 6.32 70.42 3.12
C GLY A 292 5.67 71.18 4.27
N GLN A 293 6.58 71.78 4.98
CA GLN A 293 6.41 72.92 5.83
C GLN A 293 5.44 73.94 5.23
N LEU A 294 4.41 74.31 5.98
CA LEU A 294 3.75 75.59 5.87
C LEU A 294 3.47 76.09 7.29
N ALA A 295 4.42 76.90 7.66
CA ALA A 295 4.28 78.25 8.24
C ALA A 295 3.26 78.42 9.39
N GLU A 296 3.84 78.60 10.57
CA GLU A 296 3.34 79.46 11.62
C GLU A 296 3.31 80.92 11.07
N THR A 297 2.16 81.56 11.12
CA THR A 297 2.05 82.99 11.31
C THR A 297 0.74 83.32 12.07
N LYS A 298 0.94 83.78 13.25
CA LYS A 298 0.31 84.90 13.99
C LYS A 298 -1.24 85.04 13.88
N ASN A 299 -1.97 84.96 14.92
CA ASN A 299 -2.31 85.97 15.94
C ASN A 299 -2.98 85.29 17.10
#